data_637f006f60ecd5479d9bd30d1bbbb510
#
_entry.id   637f006f60ecd5479d9bd30d1bbbb510
#
_cell.length_a   1.000
_cell.length_b   1.000
_cell.length_c   1.000
_cell.angle_alpha   90.00
_cell.angle_beta   90.00
_cell.angle_gamma   90.00
#
_symmetry.space_group_name_H-M   'P 1'
#
loop_
_entity.id
_entity.type
_entity.pdbx_description
1 polymer ?
#
loop_
_entity_poly.entity_id
_entity_poly.type
_entity_poly.pdbx_seq_one_letter_code
_entity_poly.pdbx_strand_id
1 'polypeptide(L)'
;MPARLDRLWQMWSPNKALGMTGVRAAYAIAPADAQEAVGALLRLGSSWPVGAHGVAMLSTWAEPAVQAWVRDSLATLREWKAAQLALCARMGWQTLPSVANYHLAQPMAADFAGLLAGLRAEGIKLRDCASFGLPGQVRMGVLPPASQAALHAAWQRLAGAN
;
A
#
# COMPACT_ATOMS: atom_id res chain seq x y z
N MET A 1 8.93 24.52 1.67
CA MET A 1 10.40 24.41 1.59
C MET A 1 10.72 23.10 0.90
N PRO A 2 11.64 23.04 -0.08
CA PRO A 2 12.10 21.76 -0.58
C PRO A 2 12.70 20.97 0.60
N ALA A 3 12.30 19.71 0.73
CA ALA A 3 12.87 18.86 1.76
C ALA A 3 14.38 18.77 1.55
N ARG A 4 15.15 18.97 2.60
CA ARG A 4 16.62 18.85 2.56
C ARG A 4 17.02 17.36 2.58
N LEU A 5 16.70 16.69 1.48
CA LEU A 5 16.95 15.26 1.30
C LEU A 5 18.46 14.91 1.38
N ASP A 6 19.32 15.88 1.11
CA ASP A 6 20.77 15.80 1.27
C ASP A 6 21.24 15.54 2.71
N ARG A 7 20.37 15.76 3.71
CA ARG A 7 20.63 15.56 5.14
C ARG A 7 19.92 14.37 5.75
N LEU A 8 19.19 13.60 4.96
CA LEU A 8 18.37 12.49 5.46
C LEU A 8 18.80 11.17 4.82
N TRP A 9 18.83 10.12 5.61
CA TRP A 9 18.85 8.76 5.10
C TRP A 9 17.52 8.47 4.40
N GLN A 10 17.56 8.11 3.13
CA GLN A 10 16.41 7.74 2.35
C GLN A 10 16.44 6.24 2.10
N MET A 11 15.41 5.52 2.53
CA MET A 11 15.27 4.09 2.29
C MET A 11 14.20 3.84 1.23
N TRP A 12 14.57 3.12 0.19
CA TRP A 12 13.73 2.84 -0.96
C TRP A 12 13.59 1.35 -1.21
N SER A 13 12.36 0.92 -1.47
CA SER A 13 12.06 -0.45 -1.88
C SER A 13 10.97 -0.40 -2.96
N PRO A 14 11.30 -0.70 -4.23
CA PRO A 14 10.35 -0.61 -5.35
C PRO A 14 9.34 -1.75 -5.41
N ASN A 15 9.44 -2.74 -4.54
CA ASN A 15 8.66 -3.97 -4.60
C ASN A 15 7.14 -3.76 -4.67
N LYS A 16 6.60 -2.74 -3.99
CA LYS A 16 5.17 -2.43 -4.03
C LYS A 16 4.79 -1.65 -5.28
N ALA A 17 5.64 -0.74 -5.73
CA ALA A 17 5.40 0.03 -6.95
C ALA A 17 5.38 -0.87 -8.19
N LEU A 18 6.20 -1.93 -8.19
CA LEU A 18 6.28 -2.93 -9.27
C LEU A 18 5.34 -4.14 -9.08
N GLY A 19 4.54 -4.19 -8.02
CA GLY A 19 3.69 -5.35 -7.72
C GLY A 19 4.46 -6.61 -7.30
N MET A 20 5.76 -6.51 -7.01
CA MET A 20 6.68 -7.61 -6.71
C MET A 20 6.85 -7.80 -5.19
N THR A 21 5.76 -7.92 -4.45
CA THR A 21 5.77 -7.91 -2.98
C THR A 21 6.54 -9.09 -2.34
N GLY A 22 6.73 -10.19 -3.07
CA GLY A 22 7.54 -11.34 -2.64
C GLY A 22 9.04 -11.11 -2.76
N VAL A 23 9.49 -10.17 -3.60
CA VAL A 23 10.91 -9.86 -3.75
C VAL A 23 11.37 -8.93 -2.62
N ARG A 24 12.44 -9.34 -1.93
CA ARG A 24 12.98 -8.61 -0.77
C ARG A 24 14.28 -7.93 -1.15
N ALA A 25 14.18 -6.66 -1.52
CA ALA A 25 15.34 -5.80 -1.77
C ALA A 25 15.00 -4.34 -1.49
N ALA A 26 16.00 -3.60 -1.06
CA ALA A 26 15.93 -2.18 -0.78
C ALA A 26 17.32 -1.56 -1.01
N TYR A 27 17.36 -0.25 -1.20
CA TYR A 27 18.59 0.52 -1.18
C TYR A 27 18.41 1.74 -0.29
N ALA A 28 19.52 2.26 0.20
CA ALA A 28 19.54 3.50 0.96
C ALA A 28 20.40 4.55 0.25
N ILE A 29 19.96 5.80 0.26
CA ILE A 29 20.73 6.96 -0.14
C ILE A 29 21.16 7.65 1.15
N ALA A 30 22.47 7.71 1.36
CA ALA A 30 23.03 8.34 2.56
C ALA A 30 23.05 9.87 2.41
N PRO A 31 23.05 10.63 3.53
CA PRO A 31 23.39 12.04 3.53
C PRO A 31 24.78 12.28 2.93
N ALA A 32 25.02 13.47 2.39
CA ALA A 32 26.27 13.80 1.70
C ALA A 32 27.51 13.70 2.59
N ASP A 33 27.35 13.89 3.89
CA ASP A 33 28.40 13.89 4.91
C ASP A 33 28.50 12.58 5.73
N ALA A 34 27.79 11.51 5.30
CA ALA A 34 27.67 10.28 6.06
C ALA A 34 28.64 9.15 5.66
N GLN A 35 29.80 9.46 5.04
CA GLN A 35 30.75 8.47 4.51
C GLN A 35 31.29 7.52 5.59
N GLU A 36 31.55 7.99 6.79
CA GLU A 36 32.01 7.17 7.92
C GLU A 36 30.91 6.17 8.33
N ALA A 37 29.67 6.63 8.45
CA ALA A 37 28.51 5.79 8.77
C ALA A 37 28.24 4.74 7.69
N VAL A 38 28.36 5.12 6.40
CA VAL A 38 28.28 4.17 5.27
C VAL A 38 29.36 3.10 5.40
N GLY A 39 30.60 3.48 5.66
CA GLY A 39 31.70 2.54 5.86
C GLY A 39 31.46 1.60 7.05
N ALA A 40 30.90 2.09 8.14
CA ALA A 40 30.52 1.27 9.30
C ALA A 40 29.42 0.27 8.97
N LEU A 41 28.35 0.70 8.27
CA LEU A 41 27.27 -0.17 7.82
C LEU A 41 27.76 -1.26 6.87
N LEU A 42 28.64 -0.94 5.91
CA LEU A 42 29.20 -1.91 4.98
C LEU A 42 30.02 -2.98 5.71
N ARG A 43 30.76 -2.63 6.77
CA ARG A 43 31.52 -3.60 7.58
C ARG A 43 30.61 -4.53 8.40
N LEU A 44 29.42 -4.08 8.78
CA LEU A 44 28.42 -4.87 9.51
C LEU A 44 27.51 -5.69 8.58
N GLY A 45 27.49 -5.34 7.30
CA GLY A 45 26.67 -6.01 6.29
C GLY A 45 27.17 -7.41 5.96
N SER A 46 26.26 -8.27 5.46
CA SER A 46 26.63 -9.57 4.89
C SER A 46 27.38 -9.38 3.57
N SER A 47 28.23 -10.38 3.21
CA SER A 47 28.94 -10.37 1.92
C SER A 47 28.00 -10.39 0.70
N TRP A 48 26.79 -10.95 0.87
CA TRP A 48 25.76 -11.08 -0.16
C TRP A 48 24.44 -10.46 0.35
N PRO A 49 24.30 -9.14 0.38
CA PRO A 49 23.15 -8.49 1.02
C PRO A 49 21.85 -8.61 0.20
N VAL A 50 21.94 -8.85 -1.10
CA VAL A 50 20.80 -8.88 -2.02
C VAL A 50 20.89 -10.09 -2.93
N GLY A 51 19.84 -10.92 -2.99
CA GLY A 51 19.76 -12.06 -3.90
C GLY A 51 19.48 -11.64 -5.36
N ALA A 52 19.67 -12.53 -6.31
CA ALA A 52 19.56 -12.29 -7.75
C ALA A 52 18.23 -11.62 -8.15
N HIS A 53 17.08 -12.07 -7.61
CA HIS A 53 15.78 -11.47 -7.88
C HIS A 53 15.70 -10.00 -7.38
N GLY A 54 16.32 -9.73 -6.24
CA GLY A 54 16.41 -8.37 -5.69
C GLY A 54 17.27 -7.46 -6.56
N VAL A 55 18.41 -7.95 -7.04
CA VAL A 55 19.27 -7.23 -7.99
C VAL A 55 18.49 -6.92 -9.27
N ALA A 56 17.85 -7.93 -9.88
CA ALA A 56 17.04 -7.74 -11.08
C ALA A 56 15.95 -6.68 -10.86
N MET A 57 15.20 -6.74 -9.75
CA MET A 57 14.17 -5.76 -9.42
C MET A 57 14.74 -4.34 -9.27
N LEU A 58 15.88 -4.17 -8.58
CA LEU A 58 16.49 -2.87 -8.39
C LEU A 58 17.06 -2.30 -9.69
N SER A 59 17.65 -3.14 -10.56
CA SER A 59 18.13 -2.74 -11.88
C SER A 59 16.96 -2.31 -12.77
N THR A 60 15.88 -3.12 -12.81
CA THR A 60 14.65 -2.80 -13.55
C THR A 60 14.01 -1.50 -13.06
N TRP A 61 14.03 -1.25 -11.76
CA TRP A 61 13.52 0.00 -11.19
C TRP A 61 14.20 1.26 -11.78
N ALA A 62 15.48 1.18 -12.12
CA ALA A 62 16.24 2.30 -12.70
C ALA A 62 15.93 2.54 -14.19
N GLU A 63 15.25 1.62 -14.87
CA GLU A 63 14.95 1.72 -16.29
C GLU A 63 13.97 2.86 -16.61
N PRO A 64 14.26 3.77 -17.56
CA PRO A 64 13.38 4.89 -17.90
C PRO A 64 11.97 4.44 -18.33
N ALA A 65 11.86 3.31 -19.04
CA ALA A 65 10.58 2.75 -19.45
C ALA A 65 9.73 2.31 -18.26
N VAL A 66 10.34 1.72 -17.23
CA VAL A 66 9.66 1.31 -16.00
C VAL A 66 9.20 2.53 -15.21
N GLN A 67 10.02 3.57 -15.13
CA GLN A 67 9.63 4.83 -14.48
C GLN A 67 8.48 5.53 -15.23
N ALA A 68 8.43 5.44 -16.55
CA ALA A 68 7.30 5.91 -17.35
C ALA A 68 6.04 5.11 -17.02
N TRP A 69 6.11 3.79 -17.05
CA TRP A 69 4.99 2.91 -16.71
C TRP A 69 4.44 3.17 -15.30
N VAL A 70 5.31 3.38 -14.31
CA VAL A 70 4.88 3.74 -12.94
C VAL A 70 4.11 5.06 -12.92
N ARG A 71 4.61 6.10 -13.63
CA ARG A 71 3.91 7.39 -13.72
C ARG A 71 2.52 7.26 -14.34
N ASP A 72 2.41 6.50 -15.42
CA ASP A 72 1.15 6.28 -16.14
C ASP A 72 0.16 5.49 -15.26
N SER A 73 0.65 4.47 -14.54
CA SER A 73 -0.14 3.70 -13.58
C SER A 73 -0.72 4.56 -12.44
N LEU A 74 -0.06 5.65 -12.06
CA LEU A 74 -0.58 6.56 -11.03
C LEU A 74 -1.85 7.29 -11.46
N ALA A 75 -2.04 7.58 -12.74
CA ALA A 75 -3.29 8.18 -13.25
C ALA A 75 -4.47 7.22 -13.02
N THR A 76 -4.34 5.98 -13.47
CA THR A 76 -5.33 4.92 -13.27
C THR A 76 -5.64 4.70 -11.78
N LEU A 77 -4.59 4.64 -10.93
CA LEU A 77 -4.80 4.47 -9.49
C LEU A 77 -5.55 5.64 -8.84
N ARG A 78 -5.35 6.87 -9.31
CA ARG A 78 -6.12 8.03 -8.81
C ARG A 78 -7.60 7.92 -9.17
N GLU A 79 -7.90 7.51 -10.39
CA GLU A 79 -9.29 7.29 -10.85
C GLU A 79 -9.96 6.18 -10.02
N TRP A 80 -9.29 5.04 -9.86
CA TRP A 80 -9.80 3.93 -9.06
C TRP A 80 -9.99 4.32 -7.60
N LYS A 81 -9.09 5.11 -7.04
CA LYS A 81 -9.21 5.60 -5.67
C LYS A 81 -10.42 6.53 -5.52
N ALA A 82 -10.62 7.46 -6.44
CA ALA A 82 -11.77 8.35 -6.42
C ALA A 82 -13.09 7.55 -6.49
N ALA A 83 -13.17 6.58 -7.38
CA ALA A 83 -14.32 5.69 -7.50
C ALA A 83 -14.57 4.87 -6.23
N GLN A 84 -13.50 4.35 -5.60
CA GLN A 84 -13.59 3.55 -4.37
C GLN A 84 -14.03 4.40 -3.17
N LEU A 85 -13.54 5.64 -3.03
CA LEU A 85 -13.99 6.57 -1.99
C LEU A 85 -15.47 6.94 -2.17
N ALA A 86 -15.90 7.19 -3.41
CA ALA A 86 -17.31 7.42 -3.72
C ALA A 86 -18.16 6.19 -3.42
N LEU A 87 -17.66 4.98 -3.66
CA LEU A 87 -18.33 3.74 -3.28
C LEU A 87 -18.47 3.63 -1.76
N CYS A 88 -17.42 3.87 -0.99
CA CYS A 88 -17.49 3.90 0.47
C CYS A 88 -18.55 4.87 0.98
N ALA A 89 -18.62 6.08 0.42
CA ALA A 89 -19.63 7.06 0.78
C ALA A 89 -21.06 6.56 0.49
N ARG A 90 -21.30 5.90 -0.66
CA ARG A 90 -22.61 5.30 -0.98
C ARG A 90 -23.00 4.15 -0.03
N MET A 91 -22.00 3.43 0.50
CA MET A 91 -22.24 2.38 1.50
C MET A 91 -22.40 2.94 2.93
N GLY A 92 -22.32 4.25 3.11
CA GLY A 92 -22.36 4.90 4.44
C GLY A 92 -21.06 4.74 5.24
N TRP A 93 -19.97 4.32 4.60
CA TRP A 93 -18.67 4.18 5.26
C TRP A 93 -17.94 5.51 5.33
N GLN A 94 -17.45 5.86 6.49
CA GLN A 94 -16.59 7.05 6.63
C GLN A 94 -15.17 6.72 6.19
N THR A 95 -14.50 7.66 5.52
CA THR A 95 -13.13 7.49 5.04
C THR A 95 -12.24 8.62 5.52
N LEU A 96 -10.97 8.32 5.78
CA LEU A 96 -9.97 9.33 6.13
C LEU A 96 -9.17 9.75 4.89
N PRO A 97 -8.79 11.03 4.78
CA PRO A 97 -7.92 11.52 3.71
C PRO A 97 -6.61 10.73 3.65
N SER A 98 -6.18 10.38 2.44
CA SER A 98 -4.94 9.63 2.22
C SER A 98 -4.35 9.96 0.85
N VAL A 99 -3.03 10.14 0.78
CA VAL A 99 -2.27 10.27 -0.48
C VAL A 99 -1.67 8.94 -0.94
N ALA A 100 -1.72 7.90 -0.10
CA ALA A 100 -1.19 6.58 -0.41
C ALA A 100 -2.14 5.79 -1.35
N ASN A 101 -1.66 4.67 -1.88
CA ASN A 101 -2.47 3.71 -2.64
C ASN A 101 -3.36 2.82 -1.74
N TYR A 102 -3.67 3.30 -0.56
CA TYR A 102 -4.64 2.74 0.38
C TYR A 102 -5.27 3.86 1.21
N HIS A 103 -6.36 3.56 1.89
CA HIS A 103 -7.03 4.47 2.81
C HIS A 103 -7.64 3.70 3.98
N LEU A 104 -8.00 4.41 5.02
CA LEU A 104 -8.80 3.90 6.12
C LEU A 104 -10.28 4.16 5.82
N ALA A 105 -11.11 3.17 6.14
CA ALA A 105 -12.55 3.29 6.08
C ALA A 105 -13.17 2.74 7.37
N GLN A 106 -14.26 3.33 7.82
CA GLN A 106 -15.03 2.89 8.97
C GLN A 106 -16.42 2.44 8.48
N PRO A 107 -16.66 1.13 8.37
CA PRO A 107 -18.00 0.60 8.15
C PRO A 107 -18.89 0.94 9.34
N MET A 108 -20.09 1.43 9.07
CA MET A 108 -21.10 1.69 10.10
C MET A 108 -21.90 0.39 10.33
N ALA A 109 -21.28 -0.59 10.96
CA ALA A 109 -21.89 -1.89 11.26
C ALA A 109 -21.98 -2.11 12.78
N ALA A 110 -23.13 -2.53 13.28
CA ALA A 110 -23.34 -2.85 14.70
C ALA A 110 -22.47 -4.05 15.11
N ASP A 111 -22.35 -5.07 14.27
CA ASP A 111 -21.44 -6.20 14.43
C ASP A 111 -20.29 -6.09 13.39
N PHE A 112 -19.23 -5.37 13.77
CA PHE A 112 -18.04 -5.20 12.95
C PHE A 112 -17.29 -6.53 12.71
N ALA A 113 -17.23 -7.40 13.73
CA ALA A 113 -16.53 -8.68 13.61
C ALA A 113 -17.29 -9.64 12.67
N GLY A 114 -18.61 -9.71 12.81
CA GLY A 114 -19.47 -10.48 11.91
C GLY A 114 -19.43 -9.97 10.48
N LEU A 115 -19.37 -8.66 10.27
CA LEU A 115 -19.16 -8.06 8.94
C LEU A 115 -17.86 -8.55 8.31
N LEU A 116 -16.74 -8.48 9.03
CA LEU A 116 -15.45 -8.92 8.49
C LEU A 116 -15.42 -10.42 8.21
N ALA A 117 -16.07 -11.23 9.05
CA ALA A 117 -16.20 -12.67 8.84
C ALA A 117 -17.07 -12.97 7.60
N GLY A 118 -18.20 -12.29 7.45
CA GLY A 118 -19.07 -12.41 6.29
C GLY A 118 -18.40 -12.02 4.98
N LEU A 119 -17.71 -10.86 4.95
CA LEU A 119 -16.94 -10.45 3.78
C LEU A 119 -15.84 -11.45 3.42
N ARG A 120 -15.19 -12.04 4.44
CA ARG A 120 -14.17 -13.07 4.22
C ARG A 120 -14.77 -14.36 3.63
N ALA A 121 -15.95 -14.76 4.04
CA ALA A 121 -16.67 -15.90 3.47
C ALA A 121 -17.02 -15.67 1.98
N GLU A 122 -17.23 -14.41 1.59
CA GLU A 122 -17.42 -13.97 0.20
C GLU A 122 -16.07 -13.77 -0.56
N GLY A 123 -14.93 -14.19 0.01
CA GLY A 123 -13.61 -14.04 -0.61
C GLY A 123 -13.00 -12.65 -0.48
N ILE A 124 -13.58 -11.75 0.28
CA ILE A 124 -13.13 -10.36 0.43
C ILE A 124 -12.41 -10.19 1.78
N LYS A 125 -11.11 -9.92 1.72
CA LYS A 125 -10.30 -9.69 2.90
C LYS A 125 -10.01 -8.20 3.10
N LEU A 126 -10.62 -7.59 4.10
CA LEU A 126 -10.24 -6.27 4.60
C LEU A 126 -9.24 -6.39 5.76
N ARG A 127 -8.36 -5.42 5.90
CA ARG A 127 -7.40 -5.38 7.01
C ARG A 127 -8.03 -4.66 8.19
N ASP A 128 -8.39 -5.40 9.25
CA ASP A 128 -8.76 -4.85 10.54
C ASP A 128 -7.62 -4.00 11.12
N CYS A 129 -7.93 -2.81 11.57
CA CYS A 129 -6.99 -1.84 12.12
C CYS A 129 -6.93 -1.85 13.67
N ALA A 130 -7.59 -2.76 14.35
CA ALA A 130 -7.55 -2.86 15.83
C ALA A 130 -6.10 -2.97 16.35
N SER A 131 -5.25 -3.74 15.67
CA SER A 131 -3.81 -3.87 16.01
C SER A 131 -3.00 -2.59 15.83
N PHE A 132 -3.55 -1.55 15.19
CA PHE A 132 -2.97 -0.21 15.05
C PHE A 132 -3.59 0.81 16.01
N GLY A 133 -4.39 0.35 16.99
CA GLY A 133 -5.11 1.23 17.91
C GLY A 133 -6.34 1.92 17.29
N LEU A 134 -6.86 1.41 16.18
CA LEU A 134 -7.99 1.96 15.43
C LEU A 134 -9.12 0.91 15.31
N PRO A 135 -9.80 0.55 16.44
CA PRO A 135 -10.88 -0.42 16.40
C PRO A 135 -12.06 0.08 15.57
N GLY A 136 -12.77 -0.84 14.91
CA GLY A 136 -13.90 -0.51 14.03
C GLY A 136 -13.51 0.07 12.68
N GLN A 137 -12.23 0.19 12.38
CA GLN A 137 -11.72 0.66 11.10
C GLN A 137 -11.04 -0.45 10.31
N VAL A 138 -11.10 -0.33 8.98
CA VAL A 138 -10.41 -1.22 8.05
C VAL A 138 -9.45 -0.42 7.17
N ARG A 139 -8.30 -1.00 6.85
CA ARG A 139 -7.42 -0.49 5.79
C ARG A 139 -7.73 -1.19 4.48
N MET A 140 -8.00 -0.41 3.47
CA MET A 140 -8.33 -0.85 2.13
C MET A 140 -7.25 -0.41 1.15
N GLY A 141 -6.70 -1.33 0.36
CA GLY A 141 -5.92 -0.99 -0.82
C GLY A 141 -6.81 -0.44 -1.93
N VAL A 142 -6.25 0.40 -2.78
CA VAL A 142 -6.94 0.81 -4.01
C VAL A 142 -6.92 -0.37 -4.98
N LEU A 143 -8.09 -0.81 -5.42
CA LEU A 143 -8.29 -1.98 -6.27
C LEU A 143 -9.05 -1.60 -7.55
N PRO A 144 -8.95 -2.44 -8.61
CA PRO A 144 -9.65 -2.19 -9.86
C PRO A 144 -11.18 -2.25 -9.69
N PRO A 145 -11.95 -1.67 -10.64
CA PRO A 145 -13.40 -1.58 -10.58
C PRO A 145 -14.13 -2.90 -10.31
N ALA A 146 -13.65 -4.00 -10.88
CA ALA A 146 -14.23 -5.32 -10.65
C ALA A 146 -14.20 -5.74 -9.16
N SER A 147 -13.06 -5.48 -8.47
CA SER A 147 -12.93 -5.77 -7.04
C SER A 147 -13.78 -4.83 -6.19
N GLN A 148 -13.95 -3.58 -6.61
CA GLN A 148 -14.84 -2.62 -5.96
C GLN A 148 -16.30 -3.05 -6.09
N ALA A 149 -16.72 -3.52 -7.26
CA ALA A 149 -18.05 -4.06 -7.50
C ALA A 149 -18.32 -5.31 -6.65
N ALA A 150 -17.35 -6.21 -6.54
CA ALA A 150 -17.46 -7.40 -5.69
C ALA A 150 -17.65 -7.03 -4.20
N LEU A 151 -16.89 -6.05 -3.69
CA LEU A 151 -17.07 -5.54 -2.33
C LEU A 151 -18.49 -4.97 -2.14
N HIS A 152 -18.96 -4.17 -3.08
CA HIS A 152 -20.30 -3.56 -3.01
C HIS A 152 -21.40 -4.62 -2.96
N ALA A 153 -21.33 -5.61 -3.86
CA ALA A 153 -22.32 -6.70 -3.92
C ALA A 153 -22.33 -7.53 -2.62
N ALA A 154 -21.17 -7.85 -2.07
CA ALA A 154 -21.06 -8.56 -0.79
C ALA A 154 -21.61 -7.73 0.37
N TRP A 155 -21.27 -6.44 0.43
CA TRP A 155 -21.83 -5.52 1.42
C TRP A 155 -23.35 -5.47 1.39
N GLN A 156 -23.97 -5.34 0.19
CA GLN A 156 -25.42 -5.30 0.05
C GLN A 156 -26.09 -6.56 0.57
N ARG A 157 -25.52 -7.75 0.33
CA ARG A 157 -26.06 -9.02 0.86
C ARG A 157 -25.99 -9.07 2.39
N LEU A 158 -24.88 -8.64 2.97
CA LEU A 158 -24.68 -8.68 4.43
C LEU A 158 -25.48 -7.60 5.15
N ALA A 159 -25.61 -6.40 4.58
CA ALA A 159 -26.39 -5.30 5.16
C ALA A 159 -27.92 -5.51 5.02
N GLY A 160 -28.36 -6.23 4.01
CA GLY A 160 -29.77 -6.55 3.80
C GLY A 160 -30.26 -7.77 4.60
N ALA A 161 -29.35 -8.50 5.24
CA ALA A 161 -29.66 -9.66 6.07
C ALA A 161 -29.83 -9.32 7.57
N ASN A 162 -29.61 -8.07 7.96
CA ASN A 162 -29.84 -7.51 9.30
C ASN A 162 -31.04 -6.57 9.29
#